data_75b4eb258f5eee4dfe362d826bf23c12
#
_entry.id   75b4eb258f5eee4dfe362d826bf23c12
#
_cell.length_a   1.000
_cell.length_b   1.000
_cell.length_c   1.000
_cell.angle_alpha   90.00
_cell.angle_beta   90.00
_cell.angle_gamma   90.00
#
_symmetry.space_group_name_H-M   'P 1'
#
loop_
_entity.id
_entity.type
_entity.pdbx_description
1 polymer ?
#
loop_
_entity_poly.entity_id
_entity_poly.type
_entity_poly.pdbx_seq_one_letter_code
_entity_poly.pdbx_strand_id
1 'polypeptide(L)'
;MNCDISDTRLKVFLVEDSAAVRRRMVLLLSAIDGVEIAGEAEEAFAALAAIVAMKIDIVIVDLRLTAGNGMEIVTALAQRRQRVTTMVLTNHVNPLFREACMAAGAHYFFDKTIEFQLAHDTIEKLARERSACASHERGADHV
;
A
#
# COMPACT_ATOMS: atom_id res chain seq x y z
N MET A 1 -9.61 -19.99 13.05
CA MET A 1 -8.68 -19.43 12.09
C MET A 1 -7.43 -18.90 12.80
N ASN A 2 -6.31 -19.40 12.42
CA ASN A 2 -5.08 -19.08 13.11
C ASN A 2 -4.42 -17.85 12.51
N CYS A 3 -4.41 -16.75 13.25
CA CYS A 3 -3.54 -15.63 12.91
C CYS A 3 -2.16 -15.98 13.43
N ASP A 4 -1.27 -16.30 12.50
CA ASP A 4 0.12 -16.46 12.82
C ASP A 4 0.68 -15.12 13.30
N ILE A 5 1.71 -15.14 14.13
CA ILE A 5 2.36 -13.91 14.62
C ILE A 5 2.80 -13.02 13.44
N SER A 6 3.28 -13.64 12.34
CA SER A 6 3.66 -12.92 11.13
C SER A 6 2.48 -12.16 10.50
N ASP A 7 1.24 -12.60 10.75
CA ASP A 7 0.04 -11.96 10.20
C ASP A 7 -0.36 -10.70 10.95
N THR A 8 0.29 -10.36 12.06
CA THR A 8 0.00 -9.12 12.78
C THR A 8 0.61 -7.90 12.11
N ARG A 9 1.59 -8.09 11.22
CA ARG A 9 2.25 -6.99 10.53
C ARG A 9 1.45 -6.56 9.32
N LEU A 10 1.44 -5.25 9.09
CA LEU A 10 0.86 -4.66 7.88
C LEU A 10 1.85 -4.90 6.73
N LYS A 11 1.45 -5.66 5.74
CA LYS A 11 2.31 -5.99 4.59
C LYS A 11 2.12 -4.96 3.50
N VAL A 12 3.18 -4.22 3.22
CA VAL A 12 3.19 -3.11 2.28
C VAL A 12 3.93 -3.52 1.01
N PHE A 13 3.31 -3.25 -0.14
CA PHE A 13 3.97 -3.38 -1.44
C PHE A 13 4.16 -1.99 -2.03
N LEU A 14 5.37 -1.70 -2.49
CA LEU A 14 5.74 -0.37 -2.94
C LEU A 14 6.00 -0.37 -4.43
N VAL A 15 5.30 0.50 -5.17
CA VAL A 15 5.48 0.66 -6.60
C VAL A 15 5.98 2.07 -6.90
N GLU A 16 7.25 2.17 -7.25
CA GLU A 16 7.96 3.42 -7.45
C GLU A 16 9.10 3.18 -8.43
N ASP A 17 9.18 3.97 -9.50
CA ASP A 17 10.19 3.76 -10.54
C ASP A 17 11.58 4.31 -10.18
N SER A 18 11.66 5.32 -9.33
CA SER A 18 12.94 5.86 -8.89
C SER A 18 13.55 4.97 -7.81
N ALA A 19 14.67 4.32 -8.11
CA ALA A 19 15.36 3.47 -7.16
C ALA A 19 15.77 4.23 -5.88
N ALA A 20 16.20 5.48 -6.03
CA ALA A 20 16.61 6.30 -4.90
C ALA A 20 15.42 6.63 -4.00
N VAL A 21 14.31 7.05 -4.60
CA VAL A 21 13.08 7.38 -3.86
C VAL A 21 12.52 6.12 -3.19
N ARG A 22 12.49 5.01 -3.91
CA ARG A 22 11.98 3.73 -3.40
C ARG A 22 12.78 3.28 -2.18
N ARG A 23 14.11 3.36 -2.26
CA ARG A 23 14.99 2.98 -1.14
C ARG A 23 14.73 3.82 0.09
N ARG A 24 14.57 5.14 -0.11
CA ARG A 24 14.28 6.05 1.00
C ARG A 24 12.93 5.74 1.64
N MET A 25 11.91 5.45 0.82
CA MET A 25 10.60 5.09 1.34
C MET A 25 10.64 3.78 2.14
N VAL A 26 11.38 2.80 1.64
CA VAL A 26 11.55 1.54 2.37
C VAL A 26 12.15 1.80 3.77
N LEU A 27 13.18 2.63 3.84
CA LEU A 27 13.81 2.95 5.13
C LEU A 27 12.83 3.63 6.07
N LEU A 28 12.08 4.61 5.58
CA LEU A 28 11.14 5.36 6.41
C LEU A 28 9.96 4.50 6.86
N LEU A 29 9.41 3.71 5.96
CA LEU A 29 8.21 2.93 6.27
C LEU A 29 8.53 1.69 7.08
N SER A 30 9.65 1.04 6.84
CA SER A 30 10.03 -0.16 7.60
C SER A 30 10.40 0.17 9.05
N ALA A 31 10.67 1.44 9.35
CA ALA A 31 10.91 1.89 10.72
C ALA A 31 9.62 2.01 11.55
N ILE A 32 8.46 1.96 10.90
CA ILE A 32 7.18 2.01 11.62
C ILE A 32 6.90 0.64 12.25
N ASP A 33 6.59 0.64 13.55
CA ASP A 33 6.23 -0.60 14.24
C ASP A 33 5.03 -1.27 13.58
N GLY A 34 5.15 -2.56 13.34
CA GLY A 34 4.08 -3.34 12.75
C GLY A 34 3.98 -3.27 11.23
N VAL A 35 4.97 -2.67 10.56
CA VAL A 35 5.03 -2.57 9.10
C VAL A 35 6.11 -3.50 8.56
N GLU A 36 5.76 -4.24 7.52
CA GLU A 36 6.71 -5.08 6.78
C GLU A 36 6.63 -4.69 5.32
N ILE A 37 7.76 -4.37 4.70
CA ILE A 37 7.82 -4.15 3.26
C ILE A 37 7.93 -5.52 2.59
N ALA A 38 6.82 -5.99 2.05
CA ALA A 38 6.72 -7.34 1.49
C ALA A 38 7.29 -7.43 0.08
N GLY A 39 7.33 -6.30 -0.64
CA GLY A 39 7.89 -6.30 -1.99
C GLY A 39 7.92 -4.90 -2.60
N GLU A 40 8.61 -4.80 -3.74
CA GLU A 40 8.81 -3.57 -4.48
C GLU A 40 8.77 -3.84 -5.97
N ALA A 41 8.35 -2.85 -6.76
CA ALA A 41 8.40 -2.94 -8.22
C ALA A 41 8.54 -1.55 -8.83
N GLU A 42 9.03 -1.50 -10.06
CA GLU A 42 9.22 -0.26 -10.83
C GLU A 42 8.18 -0.09 -11.92
N GLU A 43 7.50 -1.16 -12.31
CA GLU A 43 6.60 -1.20 -13.45
C GLU A 43 5.26 -1.78 -13.08
N ALA A 44 4.21 -1.36 -13.79
CA ALA A 44 2.85 -1.77 -13.49
C ALA A 44 2.64 -3.27 -13.61
N PHE A 45 3.10 -3.87 -14.71
CA PHE A 45 2.88 -5.31 -14.96
C PHE A 45 3.57 -6.18 -13.91
N ALA A 46 4.85 -5.88 -13.62
CA ALA A 46 5.62 -6.62 -12.61
C ALA A 46 4.98 -6.48 -11.23
N ALA A 47 4.50 -5.26 -10.90
CA ALA A 47 3.84 -5.02 -9.63
C ALA A 47 2.58 -5.88 -9.49
N LEU A 48 1.72 -5.87 -10.50
CA LEU A 48 0.48 -6.64 -10.45
C LEU A 48 0.75 -8.14 -10.34
N ALA A 49 1.71 -8.65 -11.08
CA ALA A 49 2.07 -10.06 -11.03
C ALA A 49 2.52 -10.47 -9.62
N ALA A 50 3.33 -9.63 -8.97
CA ALA A 50 3.81 -9.89 -7.62
C ALA A 50 2.70 -9.76 -6.58
N ILE A 51 1.88 -8.72 -6.68
CA ILE A 51 0.81 -8.46 -5.71
C ILE A 51 -0.20 -9.60 -5.67
N VAL A 52 -0.57 -10.13 -6.84
CA VAL A 52 -1.55 -11.22 -6.88
C VAL A 52 -1.00 -12.53 -6.33
N ALA A 53 0.31 -12.70 -6.32
CA ALA A 53 0.96 -13.92 -5.82
C ALA A 53 1.25 -13.86 -4.33
N MET A 54 1.06 -12.71 -3.69
CA MET A 54 1.43 -12.47 -2.30
C MET A 54 0.22 -12.02 -1.48
N LYS A 55 0.33 -12.15 -0.17
CA LYS A 55 -0.62 -11.53 0.76
C LYS A 55 -0.15 -10.11 1.05
N ILE A 56 -0.81 -9.14 0.46
CA ILE A 56 -0.50 -7.72 0.62
C ILE A 56 -1.69 -7.02 1.27
N ASP A 57 -1.43 -6.19 2.26
CA ASP A 57 -2.48 -5.41 2.94
C ASP A 57 -2.67 -4.05 2.28
N ILE A 58 -1.58 -3.40 1.89
CA ILE A 58 -1.63 -2.10 1.26
C ILE A 58 -0.59 -1.99 0.14
N VAL A 59 -1.00 -1.41 -0.98
CA VAL A 59 -0.12 -1.08 -2.10
C VAL A 59 0.02 0.44 -2.12
N ILE A 60 1.25 0.91 -2.10
CA ILE A 60 1.58 2.33 -2.27
C ILE A 60 2.11 2.49 -3.67
N VAL A 61 1.45 3.31 -4.48
CA VAL A 61 1.76 3.39 -5.90
C VAL A 61 1.88 4.83 -6.38
N ASP A 62 2.93 5.10 -7.16
CA ASP A 62 3.07 6.35 -7.90
C ASP A 62 2.33 6.20 -9.23
N LEU A 63 1.75 7.30 -9.71
CA LEU A 63 1.03 7.31 -10.99
C LEU A 63 1.96 7.20 -12.19
N ARG A 64 3.15 7.79 -12.11
CA ARG A 64 4.10 7.78 -13.21
C ARG A 64 5.18 6.73 -12.98
N LEU A 65 5.19 5.72 -13.83
CA LEU A 65 6.13 4.60 -13.74
C LEU A 65 6.95 4.50 -15.03
N THR A 66 8.07 3.76 -14.98
CA THR A 66 8.93 3.53 -16.13
C THR A 66 8.17 2.86 -17.27
N ALA A 67 7.36 1.87 -16.95
CA ALA A 67 6.51 1.18 -17.93
C ALA A 67 5.13 1.02 -17.33
N GLY A 68 4.11 1.43 -18.07
CA GLY A 68 2.75 1.49 -17.58
C GLY A 68 2.55 2.71 -16.70
N ASN A 69 1.45 2.73 -15.98
CA ASN A 69 1.16 3.80 -15.02
C ASN A 69 0.44 3.24 -13.80
N GLY A 70 0.46 4.01 -12.72
CA GLY A 70 -0.14 3.59 -11.46
C GLY A 70 -1.64 3.41 -11.52
N MET A 71 -2.32 4.12 -12.41
CA MET A 71 -3.77 3.99 -12.60
C MET A 71 -4.16 2.57 -13.03
N GLU A 72 -3.33 1.91 -13.84
CA GLU A 72 -3.56 0.53 -14.24
C GLU A 72 -3.59 -0.39 -13.01
N ILE A 73 -2.72 -0.14 -12.05
CA ILE A 73 -2.67 -0.92 -10.82
C ILE A 73 -3.91 -0.65 -9.98
N VAL A 74 -4.28 0.62 -9.80
CA VAL A 74 -5.47 1.01 -9.04
C VAL A 74 -6.72 0.32 -9.61
N THR A 75 -6.90 0.41 -10.92
CA THR A 75 -8.05 -0.17 -11.60
C THR A 75 -8.08 -1.69 -11.49
N ALA A 76 -6.94 -2.33 -11.72
CA ALA A 76 -6.85 -3.79 -11.66
C ALA A 76 -7.13 -4.33 -10.25
N LEU A 77 -6.61 -3.68 -9.23
CA LEU A 77 -6.83 -4.11 -7.84
C LEU A 77 -8.28 -3.90 -7.42
N ALA A 78 -8.92 -2.82 -7.88
CA ALA A 78 -10.32 -2.55 -7.57
C ALA A 78 -11.25 -3.59 -8.18
N GLN A 79 -10.87 -4.16 -9.34
CA GLN A 79 -11.66 -5.19 -10.01
C GLN A 79 -11.48 -6.57 -9.40
N ARG A 80 -10.49 -6.74 -8.55
CA ARG A 80 -10.23 -8.01 -7.89
C ARG A 80 -10.98 -8.10 -6.57
N ARG A 81 -11.30 -9.32 -6.18
CA ARG A 81 -11.96 -9.56 -4.89
C ARG A 81 -11.00 -9.57 -3.71
N GLN A 82 -9.72 -9.33 -3.95
CA GLN A 82 -8.74 -9.26 -2.87
C GLN A 82 -8.91 -7.97 -2.09
N ARG A 83 -8.85 -8.07 -0.77
CA ARG A 83 -8.92 -6.92 0.11
C ARG A 83 -7.54 -6.28 0.22
N VAL A 84 -7.23 -5.41 -0.73
CA VAL A 84 -5.99 -4.67 -0.74
C VAL A 84 -6.33 -3.19 -0.69
N THR A 85 -5.76 -2.49 0.28
CA THR A 85 -5.89 -1.04 0.35
C THR A 85 -4.93 -0.43 -0.66
N THR A 86 -5.40 0.52 -1.45
CA THR A 86 -4.58 1.19 -2.46
C THR A 86 -4.37 2.64 -2.06
N MET A 87 -3.11 3.02 -1.91
CA MET A 87 -2.71 4.39 -1.59
C MET A 87 -1.89 4.95 -2.75
N VAL A 88 -2.41 5.99 -3.39
CA VAL A 88 -1.67 6.71 -4.42
C VAL A 88 -0.82 7.77 -3.74
N LEU A 89 0.47 7.76 -4.01
CA LEU A 89 1.42 8.72 -3.46
C LEU A 89 2.26 9.23 -4.62
N THR A 90 1.98 10.44 -5.08
CA THR A 90 2.50 10.94 -6.35
C THR A 90 2.83 12.43 -6.30
N ASN A 91 3.74 12.86 -7.17
CA ASN A 91 3.99 14.29 -7.39
C ASN A 91 3.02 14.89 -8.42
N HIS A 92 2.21 14.06 -9.04
CA HIS A 92 1.28 14.49 -10.09
C HIS A 92 -0.12 14.72 -9.48
N VAL A 93 -0.28 15.88 -8.84
CA VAL A 93 -1.44 16.19 -8.00
C VAL A 93 -2.43 17.12 -8.69
N ASN A 94 -2.78 16.82 -9.90
CA ASN A 94 -3.88 17.51 -10.57
C ASN A 94 -5.21 17.04 -9.96
N PRO A 95 -6.17 17.96 -9.67
CA PRO A 95 -7.46 17.55 -9.12
C PRO A 95 -8.18 16.50 -9.98
N LEU A 96 -8.01 16.54 -11.29
CA LEU A 96 -8.59 15.53 -12.18
C LEU A 96 -7.98 14.15 -11.95
N PHE A 97 -6.69 14.09 -11.66
CA PHE A 97 -6.03 12.83 -11.35
C PHE A 97 -6.52 12.26 -10.02
N ARG A 98 -6.70 13.12 -9.02
CA ARG A 98 -7.24 12.71 -7.74
C ARG A 98 -8.64 12.12 -7.90
N GLU A 99 -9.52 12.81 -8.63
CA GLU A 99 -10.87 12.32 -8.87
C GLU A 99 -10.86 10.99 -9.62
N ALA A 100 -10.03 10.89 -10.65
CA ALA A 100 -9.94 9.66 -11.44
C ALA A 100 -9.43 8.49 -10.61
N CYS A 101 -8.44 8.71 -9.75
CA CYS A 101 -7.91 7.66 -8.89
C CYS A 101 -8.94 7.19 -7.87
N MET A 102 -9.63 8.12 -7.23
CA MET A 102 -10.65 7.77 -6.24
C MET A 102 -11.83 7.07 -6.89
N ALA A 103 -12.25 7.52 -8.07
CA ALA A 103 -13.32 6.88 -8.83
C ALA A 103 -12.93 5.47 -9.29
N ALA A 104 -11.64 5.25 -9.58
CA ALA A 104 -11.14 3.95 -10.01
C ALA A 104 -10.99 2.96 -8.84
N GLY A 105 -11.09 3.43 -7.60
CA GLY A 105 -11.06 2.57 -6.43
C GLY A 105 -9.90 2.77 -5.47
N ALA A 106 -9.10 3.84 -5.64
CA ALA A 106 -8.07 4.16 -4.68
C ALA A 106 -8.71 4.56 -3.34
N HIS A 107 -8.10 4.13 -2.25
CA HIS A 107 -8.59 4.47 -0.92
C HIS A 107 -7.98 5.76 -0.39
N TYR A 108 -6.77 6.08 -0.83
CA TYR A 108 -6.03 7.28 -0.42
C TYR A 108 -5.31 7.89 -1.60
N PHE A 109 -5.20 9.21 -1.60
CA PHE A 109 -4.43 9.95 -2.60
C PHE A 109 -3.68 11.06 -1.89
N PHE A 110 -2.34 11.01 -1.92
CA PHE A 110 -1.49 11.99 -1.26
C PHE A 110 -0.45 12.56 -2.22
N ASP A 111 -0.13 13.85 -2.01
CA ASP A 111 0.97 14.53 -2.67
C ASP A 111 2.28 14.07 -2.03
N LYS A 112 3.15 13.46 -2.80
CA LYS A 112 4.43 12.91 -2.32
C LYS A 112 5.32 13.99 -1.71
N THR A 113 5.24 15.22 -2.21
CA THR A 113 6.10 16.32 -1.77
C THR A 113 5.65 16.92 -0.44
N ILE A 114 4.36 17.20 -0.30
CA ILE A 114 3.88 17.96 0.86
C ILE A 114 3.02 17.13 1.82
N GLU A 115 2.54 15.97 1.41
CA GLU A 115 1.67 15.15 2.24
C GLU A 115 2.30 13.80 2.63
N PHE A 116 3.61 13.67 2.47
CA PHE A 116 4.28 12.41 2.85
C PHE A 116 4.06 12.07 4.31
N GLN A 117 4.05 13.08 5.19
CA GLN A 117 3.81 12.84 6.62
C GLN A 117 2.39 12.30 6.86
N LEU A 118 1.41 12.80 6.12
CA LEU A 118 0.04 12.29 6.21
C LEU A 118 -0.04 10.83 5.75
N ALA A 119 0.68 10.50 4.68
CA ALA A 119 0.76 9.11 4.21
C ALA A 119 1.40 8.22 5.27
N HIS A 120 2.50 8.66 5.85
CA HIS A 120 3.19 7.96 6.93
C HIS A 120 2.25 7.71 8.12
N ASP A 121 1.54 8.75 8.56
CA ASP A 121 0.63 8.65 9.70
C ASP A 121 -0.53 7.70 9.40
N THR A 122 -1.01 7.70 8.16
CA THR A 122 -2.06 6.79 7.74
C THR A 122 -1.59 5.35 7.80
N ILE A 123 -0.38 5.08 7.32
CA ILE A 123 0.21 3.73 7.36
C ILE A 123 0.40 3.28 8.79
N GLU A 124 0.87 4.17 9.65
CA GLU A 124 1.04 3.87 11.07
C GLU A 124 -0.28 3.51 11.73
N LYS A 125 -1.34 4.25 11.41
CA LYS A 125 -2.69 3.96 11.90
C LYS A 125 -3.17 2.60 11.40
N LEU A 126 -2.98 2.30 10.12
CA LEU A 126 -3.38 1.01 9.54
C LEU A 126 -2.62 -0.14 10.18
N ALA A 127 -1.35 0.06 10.49
CA ALA A 127 -0.54 -0.96 11.16
C ALA A 127 -1.07 -1.25 12.57
N ARG A 128 -1.47 -0.20 13.30
CA ARG A 128 -2.08 -0.37 14.62
C ARG A 128 -3.40 -1.10 14.54
N GLU A 129 -4.23 -0.77 13.55
CA GLU A 129 -5.53 -1.42 13.35
C GLU A 129 -5.36 -2.89 12.98
N ARG A 130 -4.36 -3.19 12.16
CA ARG A 130 -4.04 -4.56 11.78
C ARG A 130 -3.64 -5.39 13.01
N SER A 131 -2.79 -4.85 13.87
CA SER A 131 -2.34 -5.50 15.09
C SER A 131 -3.49 -5.70 16.08
N ALA A 132 -4.34 -4.70 16.25
CA ALA A 132 -5.50 -4.77 17.13
C ALA A 132 -6.50 -5.81 16.64
N CYS A 133 -6.74 -5.88 15.32
CA CYS A 133 -7.63 -6.88 14.73
C CYS A 133 -7.12 -8.30 14.98
N ALA A 134 -5.83 -8.54 14.79
CA ALA A 134 -5.22 -9.84 15.05
C ALA A 134 -5.32 -10.23 16.52
N SER A 135 -5.08 -9.27 17.42
CA SER A 135 -5.20 -9.50 18.87
C SER A 135 -6.65 -9.81 19.28
N HIS A 136 -7.60 -9.10 18.68
CA HIS A 136 -9.03 -9.31 18.96
C HIS A 136 -9.47 -10.72 18.50
N GLU A 137 -9.03 -11.13 17.31
CA GLU A 137 -9.36 -12.46 16.79
C GLU A 137 -8.81 -13.56 17.71
N ARG A 138 -7.58 -13.39 18.22
CA ARG A 138 -7.01 -14.35 19.15
C ARG A 138 -7.75 -14.38 20.46
N GLY A 139 -8.19 -13.21 20.95
CA GLY A 139 -9.01 -13.13 22.15
C GLY A 139 -10.35 -13.85 21.99
N ALA A 140 -10.98 -13.72 20.83
CA ALA A 140 -12.24 -14.39 20.54
C ALA A 140 -12.09 -15.91 20.51
N ASP A 141 -10.95 -16.40 20.08
CA ASP A 141 -10.67 -17.85 20.01
C ASP A 141 -10.59 -18.53 21.38
N HIS A 142 -10.43 -17.74 22.43
CA HIS A 142 -10.35 -18.26 23.81
C HIS A 142 -11.70 -18.33 24.52
N VAL A 143 -12.72 -17.85 23.86
CA VAL A 143 -14.08 -17.93 24.38
C VAL A 143 -14.75 -19.22 23.92
#